data_14c2d2cdf765bcedb7fd72aacd7e5a59
#
_entry.id   14c2d2cdf765bcedb7fd72aacd7e5a59
#
_cell.length_a   1.000
_cell.length_b   1.000
_cell.length_c   1.000
_cell.angle_alpha   90.00
_cell.angle_beta   90.00
_cell.angle_gamma   90.00
#
_symmetry.space_group_name_H-M   'P 1'
#
loop_
_entity.id
_entity.type
_entity.pdbx_description
1 polymer ?
#
loop_
_entity_poly.entity_id
_entity_poly.type
_entity_poly.pdbx_seq_one_letter_code
_entity_poly.pdbx_strand_id
1 'polypeptide(L)'
;MIRLTVPSIAQVESLAEIKSRLREKGIDVPLVADVHFSSEIAIAAAAVVEKVRINPGNFHKDHEKAKEQFARLVEVCKVNGTALRIGLNHGSLGERITNLYGNTPLAMKEAVMEWLNMCIDNDFYNVVVSLKASNTYVMTEAYRLLDKQMQEVGKRFPLHLGVTEAGNGDGGRIKSAVGISALLSEGIGKTIRVSLTEDPENEIPVAQYLADRYDNRLHSTMVSLTLEGKKATAVYNSPSRERLLLDFSCDFGKRLLDKELDEVVLKGTYIEEGNEITLVDSEYAAYLTDELMQAARRRFYRPEYIACPGCGRTMYNLESTFNVVKKRTSHLKGMVIAVMGCIVNGPGEMADADWGYVGEGNGMVSIYKGKTPVLRHVPETEAIDKLLELISQP
;
A
#
# COMPACT_ATOMS: atom_id res chain seq x y z
N MET A 1 2.85 10.28 -13.82
CA MET A 1 3.03 8.97 -14.52
C MET A 1 1.80 8.11 -14.26
N ILE A 2 1.38 7.32 -15.24
CA ILE A 2 0.19 6.46 -15.17
C ILE A 2 0.63 5.00 -15.19
N ARG A 3 0.05 4.18 -14.29
CA ARG A 3 0.36 2.75 -14.20
C ARG A 3 -0.83 1.93 -14.68
N LEU A 4 -0.56 1.00 -15.58
CA LEU A 4 -1.52 0.08 -16.19
C LEU A 4 -1.12 -1.37 -15.90
N THR A 5 -2.10 -2.20 -15.54
CA THR A 5 -1.89 -3.64 -15.37
C THR A 5 -1.79 -4.31 -16.73
N VAL A 6 -0.77 -5.18 -16.92
CA VAL A 6 -0.50 -5.86 -18.20
C VAL A 6 -0.46 -7.38 -17.96
N PRO A 7 -1.60 -8.07 -18.03
CA PRO A 7 -1.70 -9.50 -17.71
C PRO A 7 -1.37 -10.45 -18.88
N SER A 8 -1.27 -9.97 -20.11
CA SER A 8 -0.95 -10.81 -21.28
C SER A 8 -0.18 -10.04 -22.37
N ILE A 9 0.37 -10.77 -23.34
CA ILE A 9 1.08 -10.19 -24.50
C ILE A 9 0.13 -9.29 -25.32
N ALA A 10 -1.13 -9.67 -25.51
CA ALA A 10 -2.11 -8.84 -26.22
C ALA A 10 -2.30 -7.46 -25.57
N GLN A 11 -2.21 -7.35 -24.23
CA GLN A 11 -2.24 -6.06 -23.56
C GLN A 11 -0.95 -5.25 -23.71
N VAL A 12 0.20 -5.87 -24.01
CA VAL A 12 1.41 -5.14 -24.38
C VAL A 12 1.21 -4.40 -25.71
N GLU A 13 0.57 -5.04 -26.69
CA GLU A 13 0.20 -4.40 -27.96
C GLU A 13 -0.79 -3.25 -27.75
N SER A 14 -1.82 -3.48 -26.93
CA SER A 14 -2.78 -2.42 -26.54
C SER A 14 -2.07 -1.25 -25.86
N LEU A 15 -1.07 -1.51 -25.02
CA LEU A 15 -0.29 -0.49 -24.32
C LEU A 15 0.57 0.33 -25.29
N ALA A 16 1.14 -0.30 -26.32
CA ALA A 16 1.85 0.38 -27.38
C ALA A 16 0.93 1.34 -28.15
N GLU A 17 -0.27 0.89 -28.49
CA GLU A 17 -1.29 1.71 -29.17
C GLU A 17 -1.76 2.89 -28.29
N ILE A 18 -2.00 2.65 -27.00
CA ILE A 18 -2.32 3.73 -26.02
C ILE A 18 -1.22 4.78 -26.02
N LYS A 19 0.04 4.34 -25.93
CA LYS A 19 1.19 5.24 -25.93
C LYS A 19 1.24 6.07 -27.22
N SER A 20 1.09 5.44 -28.40
CA SER A 20 1.08 6.14 -29.70
C SER A 20 0.00 7.23 -29.73
N ARG A 21 -1.24 6.88 -29.39
CA ARG A 21 -2.36 7.82 -29.38
C ARG A 21 -2.21 8.98 -28.39
N LEU A 22 -1.56 8.74 -27.24
CA LEU A 22 -1.23 9.81 -26.30
C LEU A 22 -0.20 10.77 -26.91
N ARG A 23 0.85 10.26 -27.52
CA ARG A 23 1.89 11.08 -28.19
C ARG A 23 1.32 11.90 -29.35
N GLU A 24 0.43 11.32 -30.17
CA GLU A 24 -0.30 12.02 -31.25
C GLU A 24 -1.12 13.21 -30.73
N LYS A 25 -1.61 13.12 -29.48
CA LYS A 25 -2.35 14.20 -28.80
C LYS A 25 -1.45 15.17 -28.03
N GLY A 26 -0.13 15.04 -28.12
CA GLY A 26 0.84 15.87 -27.39
C GLY A 26 0.88 15.58 -25.89
N ILE A 27 0.42 14.40 -25.46
CA ILE A 27 0.41 14.00 -24.05
C ILE A 27 1.64 13.13 -23.77
N ASP A 28 2.64 13.68 -23.09
CA ASP A 28 3.92 13.03 -22.80
C ASP A 28 4.00 12.39 -21.42
N VAL A 29 2.86 11.99 -20.83
CA VAL A 29 2.83 11.34 -19.53
C VAL A 29 3.55 9.97 -19.61
N PRO A 30 4.53 9.68 -18.71
CA PRO A 30 5.18 8.38 -18.68
C PRO A 30 4.22 7.25 -18.27
N LEU A 31 4.30 6.12 -18.99
CA LEU A 31 3.52 4.92 -18.71
C LEU A 31 4.34 3.90 -17.92
N VAL A 32 3.68 3.19 -17.01
CA VAL A 32 4.26 2.11 -16.22
C VAL A 32 3.46 0.82 -16.46
N ALA A 33 4.12 -0.21 -16.99
CA ALA A 33 3.54 -1.54 -17.09
C ALA A 33 3.67 -2.27 -15.74
N ASP A 34 2.54 -2.66 -15.14
CA ASP A 34 2.51 -3.47 -13.92
C ASP A 34 2.31 -4.94 -14.28
N VAL A 35 3.41 -5.69 -14.28
CA VAL A 35 3.43 -7.08 -14.70
C VAL A 35 3.56 -8.02 -13.53
N HIS A 36 2.75 -9.08 -13.53
CA HIS A 36 2.75 -10.15 -12.55
C HIS A 36 2.79 -11.52 -13.24
N PHE A 37 3.45 -12.49 -12.61
CA PHE A 37 3.46 -13.90 -12.97
C PHE A 37 4.06 -14.27 -14.35
N SER A 38 4.65 -13.33 -15.09
CA SER A 38 5.26 -13.62 -16.39
C SER A 38 6.47 -12.73 -16.68
N SER A 39 7.63 -13.33 -16.72
CA SER A 39 8.86 -12.68 -17.15
C SER A 39 8.81 -12.27 -18.65
N GLU A 40 8.16 -13.06 -19.49
CA GLU A 40 8.04 -12.79 -20.93
C GLU A 40 7.25 -11.50 -21.20
N ILE A 41 6.13 -11.32 -20.47
CA ILE A 41 5.33 -10.09 -20.57
C ILE A 41 6.15 -8.88 -20.10
N ALA A 42 6.93 -9.03 -19.01
CA ALA A 42 7.77 -7.95 -18.51
C ALA A 42 8.84 -7.54 -19.53
N ILE A 43 9.49 -8.52 -20.19
CA ILE A 43 10.49 -8.29 -21.24
C ILE A 43 9.85 -7.59 -22.44
N ALA A 44 8.68 -8.06 -22.90
CA ALA A 44 7.98 -7.44 -24.03
C ALA A 44 7.54 -5.99 -23.69
N ALA A 45 6.99 -5.77 -22.49
CA ALA A 45 6.55 -4.45 -22.05
C ALA A 45 7.72 -3.45 -21.90
N ALA A 46 8.92 -3.92 -21.54
CA ALA A 46 10.11 -3.09 -21.39
C ALA A 46 10.55 -2.41 -22.70
N ALA A 47 10.20 -2.95 -23.86
CA ALA A 47 10.46 -2.32 -25.14
C ALA A 47 9.42 -1.22 -25.49
N VAL A 48 8.33 -1.09 -24.74
CA VAL A 48 7.19 -0.22 -25.08
C VAL A 48 7.09 0.99 -24.14
N VAL A 49 7.25 0.79 -22.83
CA VAL A 49 6.94 1.80 -21.81
C VAL A 49 8.19 2.44 -21.21
N GLU A 50 8.00 3.55 -20.48
CA GLU A 50 9.08 4.23 -19.77
C GLU A 50 9.50 3.49 -18.48
N LYS A 51 8.62 2.64 -17.92
CA LYS A 51 8.92 1.85 -16.72
C LYS A 51 8.17 0.53 -16.69
N VAL A 52 8.83 -0.54 -16.30
CA VAL A 52 8.19 -1.81 -15.96
C VAL A 52 8.25 -2.05 -14.48
N ARG A 53 7.14 -2.50 -13.87
CA ARG A 53 7.14 -3.01 -12.51
C ARG A 53 7.01 -4.51 -12.51
N ILE A 54 7.90 -5.14 -11.79
CA ILE A 54 7.87 -6.58 -11.50
C ILE A 54 7.77 -6.82 -9.99
N ASN A 55 7.34 -8.04 -9.63
CA ASN A 55 7.36 -8.49 -8.24
C ASN A 55 8.30 -9.71 -8.12
N PRO A 56 9.40 -9.61 -7.34
CA PRO A 56 10.32 -10.72 -7.10
C PRO A 56 9.66 -12.04 -6.73
N GLY A 57 8.67 -11.99 -5.86
CA GLY A 57 8.00 -13.17 -5.31
C GLY A 57 7.12 -13.93 -6.32
N ASN A 58 6.82 -13.36 -7.47
CA ASN A 58 5.99 -13.99 -8.50
C ASN A 58 6.48 -13.76 -9.95
N PHE A 59 7.72 -13.33 -10.13
CA PHE A 59 8.28 -13.08 -11.45
C PHE A 59 8.44 -14.35 -12.30
N HIS A 60 8.91 -15.43 -11.66
CA HIS A 60 9.00 -16.76 -12.25
C HIS A 60 8.94 -17.82 -11.15
N LYS A 61 8.34 -19.00 -11.43
CA LYS A 61 8.21 -20.09 -10.46
C LYS A 61 9.55 -20.75 -10.09
N ASP A 62 10.41 -20.93 -11.09
CA ASP A 62 11.76 -21.47 -10.95
C ASP A 62 12.74 -20.32 -10.70
N HIS A 63 13.51 -20.41 -9.63
CA HIS A 63 14.42 -19.35 -9.20
C HIS A 63 15.63 -19.15 -10.12
N GLU A 64 16.22 -20.21 -10.66
CA GLU A 64 17.36 -20.09 -11.57
C GLU A 64 16.91 -19.52 -12.92
N LYS A 65 15.78 -19.96 -13.43
CA LYS A 65 15.16 -19.34 -14.60
C LYS A 65 14.76 -17.88 -14.35
N ALA A 66 14.32 -17.55 -13.12
CA ALA A 66 14.04 -16.17 -12.76
C ALA A 66 15.28 -15.27 -12.95
N LYS A 67 16.46 -15.73 -12.54
CA LYS A 67 17.72 -14.99 -12.72
C LYS A 67 18.07 -14.78 -14.19
N GLU A 68 17.96 -15.86 -14.98
CA GLU A 68 18.21 -15.79 -16.44
C GLU A 68 17.24 -14.82 -17.13
N GLN A 69 15.95 -14.93 -16.88
CA GLN A 69 14.94 -14.04 -17.46
C GLN A 69 15.08 -12.61 -16.97
N PHE A 70 15.53 -12.42 -15.74
CA PHE A 70 15.79 -11.08 -15.20
C PHE A 70 16.98 -10.42 -15.90
N ALA A 71 18.06 -11.15 -16.16
CA ALA A 71 19.19 -10.63 -16.92
C ALA A 71 18.74 -10.17 -18.34
N ARG A 72 17.89 -10.96 -19.01
CA ARG A 72 17.29 -10.56 -20.30
C ARG A 72 16.43 -9.31 -20.19
N LEU A 73 15.62 -9.21 -19.12
CA LEU A 73 14.81 -8.00 -18.87
C LEU A 73 15.70 -6.78 -18.70
N VAL A 74 16.79 -6.89 -17.93
CA VAL A 74 17.76 -5.81 -17.72
C VAL A 74 18.41 -5.38 -19.04
N GLU A 75 18.78 -6.30 -19.92
CA GLU A 75 19.32 -5.99 -21.25
C GLU A 75 18.32 -5.18 -22.08
N VAL A 76 17.06 -5.62 -22.14
CA VAL A 76 16.01 -4.88 -22.86
C VAL A 76 15.77 -3.50 -22.26
N CYS A 77 15.78 -3.39 -20.92
CA CYS A 77 15.67 -2.10 -20.24
C CYS A 77 16.84 -1.16 -20.59
N LYS A 78 18.07 -1.67 -20.65
CA LYS A 78 19.25 -0.88 -21.06
C LYS A 78 19.12 -0.34 -22.49
N VAL A 79 18.75 -1.22 -23.44
CA VAL A 79 18.61 -0.86 -24.86
C VAL A 79 17.55 0.21 -25.08
N ASN A 80 16.42 0.13 -24.34
CA ASN A 80 15.28 1.03 -24.53
C ASN A 80 15.28 2.23 -23.55
N GLY A 81 16.24 2.34 -22.62
CA GLY A 81 16.25 3.36 -21.58
C GLY A 81 15.13 3.21 -20.56
N THR A 82 14.52 2.03 -20.47
CA THR A 82 13.37 1.74 -19.62
C THR A 82 13.78 1.58 -18.16
N ALA A 83 13.09 2.28 -17.26
CA ALA A 83 13.29 2.12 -15.82
C ALA A 83 12.64 0.82 -15.32
N LEU A 84 13.24 0.21 -14.32
CA LEU A 84 12.67 -0.95 -13.64
C LEU A 84 12.18 -0.57 -12.23
N ARG A 85 10.98 -1.02 -11.84
CA ARG A 85 10.56 -1.00 -10.45
C ARG A 85 10.51 -2.43 -9.90
N ILE A 86 11.40 -2.71 -8.94
CA ILE A 86 11.36 -3.93 -8.13
C ILE A 86 10.35 -3.67 -7.01
N GLY A 87 9.16 -4.27 -7.14
CA GLY A 87 8.02 -3.97 -6.28
C GLY A 87 7.51 -5.19 -5.55
N LEU A 88 7.86 -5.32 -4.28
CA LEU A 88 7.46 -6.42 -3.41
C LEU A 88 6.31 -6.00 -2.49
N ASN A 89 5.35 -6.91 -2.29
CA ASN A 89 4.32 -6.81 -1.27
C ASN A 89 4.55 -7.89 -0.21
N HIS A 90 4.28 -7.58 1.05
CA HIS A 90 4.46 -8.49 2.21
C HIS A 90 3.78 -9.85 2.01
N GLY A 91 2.59 -9.87 1.43
CA GLY A 91 1.85 -11.11 1.15
C GLY A 91 2.36 -11.95 -0.04
N SER A 92 3.37 -11.48 -0.79
CA SER A 92 3.86 -12.12 -2.02
C SER A 92 5.39 -12.24 -2.06
N LEU A 93 5.98 -12.73 -0.96
CA LEU A 93 7.44 -12.92 -0.82
C LEU A 93 8.00 -14.08 -1.67
N GLY A 94 7.15 -15.05 -2.04
CA GLY A 94 7.56 -16.32 -2.61
C GLY A 94 7.97 -17.35 -1.54
N GLU A 95 7.71 -18.62 -1.86
CA GLU A 95 7.86 -19.72 -0.90
C GLU A 95 9.30 -19.85 -0.36
N ARG A 96 10.30 -19.72 -1.23
CA ARG A 96 11.72 -19.83 -0.85
C ARG A 96 12.11 -18.82 0.23
N ILE A 97 11.75 -17.56 0.06
CA ILE A 97 12.06 -16.49 1.02
C ILE A 97 11.28 -16.68 2.32
N THR A 98 10.01 -17.04 2.21
CA THR A 98 9.16 -17.28 3.39
C THR A 98 9.66 -18.46 4.22
N ASN A 99 10.19 -19.52 3.58
CA ASN A 99 10.76 -20.67 4.29
C ASN A 99 12.08 -20.30 5.01
N LEU A 100 12.87 -19.38 4.46
CA LEU A 100 14.16 -18.98 5.06
C LEU A 100 13.99 -17.95 6.18
N TYR A 101 13.11 -16.98 6.03
CA TYR A 101 13.04 -15.78 6.87
C TYR A 101 11.67 -15.53 7.50
N GLY A 102 10.68 -16.40 7.23
CA GLY A 102 9.28 -16.19 7.62
C GLY A 102 8.62 -15.04 6.84
N ASN A 103 7.45 -14.60 7.32
CA ASN A 103 6.73 -13.45 6.77
C ASN A 103 7.09 -12.20 7.59
N THR A 104 8.28 -11.66 7.41
CA THR A 104 8.88 -10.62 8.24
C THR A 104 9.41 -9.44 7.44
N PRO A 105 9.65 -8.26 8.08
CA PRO A 105 10.38 -7.15 7.44
C PRO A 105 11.76 -7.55 6.91
N LEU A 106 12.46 -8.43 7.61
CA LEU A 106 13.75 -8.98 7.18
C LEU A 106 13.61 -9.76 5.87
N ALA A 107 12.60 -10.63 5.77
CA ALA A 107 12.30 -11.37 4.55
C ALA A 107 12.06 -10.45 3.34
N MET A 108 11.31 -9.37 3.55
CA MET A 108 11.08 -8.36 2.52
C MET A 108 12.40 -7.71 2.05
N LYS A 109 13.25 -7.32 2.98
CA LYS A 109 14.56 -6.73 2.70
C LYS A 109 15.47 -7.71 1.93
N GLU A 110 15.59 -8.97 2.40
CA GLU A 110 16.42 -9.97 1.76
C GLU A 110 15.95 -10.31 0.34
N ALA A 111 14.63 -10.48 0.15
CA ALA A 111 14.04 -10.73 -1.16
C ALA A 111 14.41 -9.64 -2.18
N VAL A 112 14.36 -8.36 -1.77
CA VAL A 112 14.67 -7.25 -2.68
C VAL A 112 16.16 -7.09 -2.88
N MET A 113 16.99 -7.26 -1.83
CA MET A 113 18.45 -7.14 -1.94
C MET A 113 19.03 -8.15 -2.95
N GLU A 114 18.50 -9.36 -3.01
CA GLU A 114 18.91 -10.35 -4.01
C GLU A 114 18.75 -9.81 -5.44
N TRP A 115 17.63 -9.17 -5.75
CA TRP A 115 17.36 -8.59 -7.07
C TRP A 115 18.16 -7.31 -7.34
N LEU A 116 18.41 -6.50 -6.30
CA LEU A 116 19.29 -5.34 -6.40
C LEU A 116 20.75 -5.75 -6.68
N ASN A 117 21.21 -6.82 -6.06
CA ASN A 117 22.55 -7.36 -6.36
C ASN A 117 22.63 -7.81 -7.83
N MET A 118 21.61 -8.48 -8.38
CA MET A 118 21.57 -8.79 -9.79
C MET A 118 21.57 -7.53 -10.69
N CYS A 119 20.93 -6.44 -10.27
CA CYS A 119 21.03 -5.17 -11.00
C CYS A 119 22.45 -4.60 -10.96
N ILE A 120 23.10 -4.62 -9.80
CA ILE A 120 24.49 -4.15 -9.61
C ILE A 120 25.45 -4.98 -10.43
N ASP A 121 25.34 -6.31 -10.41
CA ASP A 121 26.18 -7.25 -11.16
C ASP A 121 26.03 -7.05 -12.68
N ASN A 122 24.87 -6.59 -13.12
CA ASN A 122 24.62 -6.24 -14.54
C ASN A 122 24.85 -4.76 -14.85
N ASP A 123 25.45 -3.96 -13.96
CA ASP A 123 25.67 -2.52 -14.14
C ASP A 123 24.40 -1.75 -14.55
N PHE A 124 23.26 -2.05 -13.89
CA PHE A 124 21.97 -1.44 -14.18
C PHE A 124 21.42 -0.70 -12.95
N TYR A 125 21.38 0.63 -13.05
CA TYR A 125 21.00 1.52 -11.93
C TYR A 125 19.70 2.30 -12.14
N ASN A 126 19.05 2.18 -13.31
CA ASN A 126 17.74 2.82 -13.56
C ASN A 126 16.61 2.03 -12.86
N VAL A 127 16.70 1.94 -11.55
CA VAL A 127 15.86 1.09 -10.72
C VAL A 127 15.20 1.92 -9.61
N VAL A 128 13.93 1.62 -9.34
CA VAL A 128 13.16 2.10 -8.19
C VAL A 128 12.69 0.91 -7.38
N VAL A 129 12.69 1.02 -6.06
CA VAL A 129 12.32 -0.08 -5.17
C VAL A 129 11.06 0.23 -4.37
N SER A 130 10.19 -0.75 -4.20
CA SER A 130 9.07 -0.63 -3.27
C SER A 130 8.85 -1.90 -2.44
N LEU A 131 8.68 -1.72 -1.13
CA LEU A 131 8.39 -2.74 -0.12
C LEU A 131 7.07 -2.38 0.55
N LYS A 132 5.95 -2.92 0.09
CA LYS A 132 4.63 -2.52 0.57
C LYS A 132 4.03 -3.58 1.49
N ALA A 133 3.37 -3.11 2.54
CA ALA A 133 2.55 -3.92 3.43
C ALA A 133 1.30 -3.14 3.84
N SER A 134 0.25 -3.85 4.21
CA SER A 134 -0.94 -3.28 4.85
C SER A 134 -0.68 -2.94 6.32
N ASN A 135 0.24 -3.67 6.94
CA ASN A 135 0.74 -3.41 8.28
C ASN A 135 1.80 -2.30 8.25
N THR A 136 1.49 -1.15 8.85
CA THR A 136 2.35 0.05 8.85
C THR A 136 3.70 -0.19 9.53
N TYR A 137 3.74 -0.96 10.62
CA TYR A 137 4.98 -1.32 11.30
C TYR A 137 5.87 -2.21 10.42
N VAL A 138 5.31 -3.27 9.82
CA VAL A 138 6.05 -4.14 8.91
C VAL A 138 6.62 -3.35 7.73
N MET A 139 5.81 -2.46 7.16
CA MET A 139 6.21 -1.63 6.03
C MET A 139 7.35 -0.69 6.41
N THR A 140 7.25 0.05 7.50
CA THR A 140 8.29 0.99 7.93
C THR A 140 9.60 0.29 8.27
N GLU A 141 9.54 -0.81 9.01
CA GLU A 141 10.74 -1.59 9.34
C GLU A 141 11.43 -2.19 8.11
N ALA A 142 10.65 -2.71 7.14
CA ALA A 142 11.23 -3.24 5.90
C ALA A 142 12.03 -2.19 5.12
N TYR A 143 11.49 -0.96 5.01
CA TYR A 143 12.20 0.14 4.35
C TYR A 143 13.43 0.62 5.14
N ARG A 144 13.35 0.71 6.47
CA ARG A 144 14.48 1.06 7.33
C ARG A 144 15.63 0.07 7.19
N LEU A 145 15.31 -1.23 7.24
CA LEU A 145 16.30 -2.31 7.04
C LEU A 145 16.93 -2.24 5.65
N LEU A 146 16.12 -2.00 4.61
CA LEU A 146 16.62 -1.90 3.25
C LEU A 146 17.49 -0.66 3.05
N ASP A 147 17.07 0.52 3.52
CA ASP A 147 17.86 1.76 3.39
C ASP A 147 19.21 1.62 4.10
N LYS A 148 19.23 1.04 5.30
CA LYS A 148 20.46 0.73 6.02
C LYS A 148 21.38 -0.19 5.21
N GLN A 149 20.86 -1.29 4.67
CA GLN A 149 21.65 -2.24 3.88
C GLN A 149 22.21 -1.60 2.59
N MET A 150 21.42 -0.78 1.91
CA MET A 150 21.88 -0.05 0.72
C MET A 150 23.00 0.95 1.06
N GLN A 151 22.96 1.59 2.24
CA GLN A 151 24.02 2.47 2.71
C GLN A 151 25.31 1.68 2.98
N GLU A 152 25.21 0.52 3.64
CA GLU A 152 26.35 -0.36 3.93
C GLU A 152 27.03 -0.87 2.65
N VAL A 153 26.25 -1.21 1.63
CA VAL A 153 26.76 -1.63 0.30
C VAL A 153 27.29 -0.43 -0.52
N GLY A 154 26.99 0.80 -0.11
CA GLY A 154 27.39 2.02 -0.84
C GLY A 154 26.62 2.26 -2.15
N LYS A 155 25.46 1.62 -2.34
CA LYS A 155 24.60 1.73 -3.52
C LYS A 155 23.17 2.03 -3.08
N ARG A 156 22.71 3.25 -3.27
CA ARG A 156 21.36 3.68 -2.90
C ARG A 156 20.46 3.78 -4.13
N PHE A 157 19.34 3.08 -4.10
CA PHE A 157 18.29 3.16 -5.11
C PHE A 157 17.10 3.97 -4.57
N PRO A 158 16.43 4.76 -5.43
CA PRO A 158 15.22 5.47 -5.04
C PRO A 158 14.14 4.54 -4.49
N LEU A 159 13.57 4.90 -3.33
CA LEU A 159 12.49 4.15 -2.69
C LEU A 159 11.13 4.79 -3.02
N HIS A 160 10.17 3.93 -3.37
CA HIS A 160 8.79 4.29 -3.65
C HIS A 160 7.89 3.79 -2.53
N LEU A 161 7.53 4.70 -1.63
CA LEU A 161 6.78 4.37 -0.42
C LEU A 161 5.29 4.17 -0.68
N GLY A 162 4.63 3.43 0.19
CA GLY A 162 3.17 3.31 0.20
C GLY A 162 2.70 2.19 1.10
N VAL A 163 1.64 2.46 1.85
CA VAL A 163 0.85 1.43 2.52
C VAL A 163 -0.08 0.83 1.47
N THR A 164 -0.14 -0.49 1.39
CA THR A 164 -1.08 -1.18 0.49
C THR A 164 -2.34 -1.58 1.25
N GLU A 165 -3.46 -1.71 0.54
CA GLU A 165 -4.76 -2.11 1.11
C GLU A 165 -5.13 -1.29 2.37
N ALA A 166 -4.95 0.03 2.31
CA ALA A 166 -5.18 0.91 3.47
C ALA A 166 -6.66 1.02 3.86
N GLY A 167 -7.58 0.64 2.97
CA GLY A 167 -9.02 0.82 3.15
C GLY A 167 -9.49 2.17 2.63
N ASN A 168 -10.62 2.68 3.15
CA ASN A 168 -11.24 3.91 2.70
C ASN A 168 -11.51 4.90 3.84
N GLY A 169 -11.99 6.08 3.50
CA GLY A 169 -12.38 7.13 4.46
C GLY A 169 -11.20 7.63 5.27
N ASP A 170 -11.51 8.17 6.44
CA ASP A 170 -10.50 8.73 7.34
C ASP A 170 -9.46 7.69 7.76
N GLY A 171 -9.88 6.45 8.04
CA GLY A 171 -8.97 5.37 8.45
C GLY A 171 -7.94 5.01 7.39
N GLY A 172 -8.33 4.98 6.10
CA GLY A 172 -7.41 4.75 4.98
C GLY A 172 -6.39 5.88 4.82
N ARG A 173 -6.85 7.13 4.98
CA ARG A 173 -6.01 8.33 4.94
C ARG A 173 -5.02 8.37 6.09
N ILE A 174 -5.49 8.14 7.31
CA ILE A 174 -4.64 8.07 8.52
C ILE A 174 -3.60 6.96 8.38
N LYS A 175 -4.00 5.76 7.98
CA LYS A 175 -3.10 4.62 7.80
C LYS A 175 -2.01 4.89 6.77
N SER A 176 -2.37 5.50 5.64
CA SER A 176 -1.43 5.93 4.61
C SER A 176 -0.48 7.02 5.12
N ALA A 177 -1.03 8.04 5.80
CA ALA A 177 -0.25 9.14 6.36
C ALA A 177 0.75 8.63 7.41
N VAL A 178 0.32 7.79 8.37
CA VAL A 178 1.20 7.21 9.41
C VAL A 178 2.38 6.46 8.80
N GLY A 179 2.12 5.54 7.88
CA GLY A 179 3.19 4.71 7.31
C GLY A 179 4.15 5.50 6.41
N ILE A 180 3.62 6.35 5.54
CA ILE A 180 4.44 7.14 4.59
C ILE A 180 5.21 8.23 5.32
N SER A 181 4.56 8.98 6.22
CA SER A 181 5.20 10.09 6.94
C SER A 181 6.32 9.64 7.86
N ALA A 182 6.18 8.47 8.49
CA ALA A 182 7.23 7.92 9.34
C ALA A 182 8.58 7.81 8.60
N LEU A 183 8.54 7.32 7.36
CA LEU A 183 9.73 7.17 6.53
C LEU A 183 10.21 8.50 5.93
N LEU A 184 9.30 9.33 5.42
CA LEU A 184 9.65 10.64 4.85
C LEU A 184 10.32 11.54 5.88
N SER A 185 9.88 11.50 7.15
CA SER A 185 10.50 12.26 8.25
C SER A 185 11.94 11.83 8.56
N GLU A 186 12.32 10.62 8.15
CA GLU A 186 13.69 10.07 8.26
C GLU A 186 14.53 10.31 6.98
N GLY A 187 13.98 11.00 5.98
CA GLY A 187 14.62 11.19 4.68
C GLY A 187 14.61 9.94 3.80
N ILE A 188 13.83 8.93 4.17
CA ILE A 188 13.66 7.68 3.42
C ILE A 188 12.49 7.85 2.43
N GLY A 189 12.75 7.63 1.15
CA GLY A 189 11.77 7.72 0.08
C GLY A 189 11.98 8.91 -0.86
N LYS A 190 11.63 8.71 -2.15
CA LYS A 190 11.70 9.71 -3.21
C LYS A 190 10.40 9.87 -3.97
N THR A 191 9.55 8.86 -3.93
CA THR A 191 8.21 8.90 -4.51
C THR A 191 7.25 8.15 -3.60
N ILE A 192 5.97 8.49 -3.66
CA ILE A 192 4.95 7.87 -2.82
C ILE A 192 3.75 7.41 -3.65
N ARG A 193 2.96 6.50 -3.09
CA ARG A 193 1.62 6.16 -3.55
C ARG A 193 0.69 6.03 -2.35
N VAL A 194 -0.38 6.80 -2.34
CA VAL A 194 -1.54 6.54 -1.49
C VAL A 194 -2.40 5.47 -2.18
N SER A 195 -3.08 4.63 -1.43
CA SER A 195 -3.83 3.48 -1.96
C SER A 195 -5.12 3.34 -1.16
N LEU A 196 -6.20 3.90 -1.71
CA LEU A 196 -7.53 3.91 -1.09
C LEU A 196 -8.49 2.99 -1.86
N THR A 197 -9.46 2.43 -1.14
CA THR A 197 -10.60 1.68 -1.71
C THR A 197 -11.72 2.67 -2.03
N GLU A 198 -11.42 3.63 -2.90
CA GLU A 198 -12.26 4.73 -3.35
C GLU A 198 -11.94 5.02 -4.83
N ASP A 199 -12.62 6.01 -5.43
CA ASP A 199 -12.26 6.51 -6.75
C ASP A 199 -10.81 7.03 -6.74
N PRO A 200 -10.01 6.72 -7.79
CA PRO A 200 -8.56 7.00 -7.79
C PRO A 200 -8.19 8.46 -7.58
N GLU A 201 -9.04 9.40 -7.97
CA GLU A 201 -8.83 10.83 -7.77
C GLU A 201 -8.80 11.24 -6.30
N ASN A 202 -9.42 10.48 -5.40
CA ASN A 202 -9.40 10.74 -3.96
C ASN A 202 -8.03 10.45 -3.31
N GLU A 203 -7.15 9.71 -4.00
CA GLU A 203 -5.78 9.50 -3.57
C GLU A 203 -4.91 10.76 -3.74
N ILE A 204 -5.26 11.64 -4.71
CA ILE A 204 -4.42 12.77 -5.13
C ILE A 204 -4.24 13.82 -4.02
N PRO A 205 -5.29 14.34 -3.36
CA PRO A 205 -5.13 15.35 -2.31
C PRO A 205 -4.24 14.87 -1.16
N VAL A 206 -4.42 13.63 -0.73
CA VAL A 206 -3.63 13.02 0.35
C VAL A 206 -2.17 12.85 -0.06
N ALA A 207 -1.93 12.36 -1.28
CA ALA A 207 -0.57 12.20 -1.81
C ALA A 207 0.13 13.56 -1.98
N GLN A 208 -0.58 14.57 -2.49
CA GLN A 208 -0.06 15.92 -2.66
C GLN A 208 0.29 16.55 -1.31
N TYR A 209 -0.61 16.45 -0.32
CA TYR A 209 -0.35 16.92 1.04
C TYR A 209 0.94 16.29 1.63
N LEU A 210 1.09 14.97 1.54
CA LEU A 210 2.26 14.28 2.06
C LEU A 210 3.55 14.73 1.34
N ALA A 211 3.51 14.88 0.01
CA ALA A 211 4.65 15.36 -0.74
C ALA A 211 5.03 16.79 -0.35
N ASP A 212 4.06 17.71 -0.33
CA ASP A 212 4.31 19.12 -0.02
C ASP A 212 4.80 19.34 1.42
N ARG A 213 4.30 18.53 2.37
CA ARG A 213 4.74 18.59 3.76
C ARG A 213 6.23 18.25 3.91
N TYR A 214 6.69 17.20 3.25
CA TYR A 214 8.07 16.72 3.39
C TYR A 214 9.04 17.33 2.37
N ASP A 215 8.52 18.09 1.39
CA ASP A 215 9.29 19.01 0.54
C ASP A 215 9.40 20.42 1.15
N ASN A 216 8.99 20.63 2.42
CA ASN A 216 8.95 21.87 3.16
C ASN A 216 8.08 22.98 2.54
N ARG A 217 7.04 22.60 1.77
CA ARG A 217 6.05 23.54 1.20
C ARG A 217 4.86 23.75 2.12
N LEU A 218 4.61 22.79 3.02
CA LEU A 218 3.54 22.84 4.01
C LEU A 218 4.09 22.57 5.41
N HIS A 219 3.51 23.23 6.42
CA HIS A 219 3.82 23.02 7.82
C HIS A 219 2.59 22.52 8.57
N SER A 220 2.81 21.86 9.71
CA SER A 220 1.72 21.47 10.61
C SER A 220 0.91 22.68 11.06
N THR A 221 -0.39 22.48 11.21
CA THR A 221 -1.31 23.45 11.80
C THR A 221 -1.41 23.32 13.33
N MET A 222 -0.50 22.57 13.93
CA MET A 222 -0.38 22.43 15.39
C MET A 222 0.11 23.75 15.99
N VAL A 223 -0.66 24.30 16.93
CA VAL A 223 -0.36 25.58 17.60
C VAL A 223 0.30 25.38 18.96
N SER A 224 0.08 24.25 19.61
CA SER A 224 0.78 23.90 20.85
C SER A 224 0.89 22.40 21.06
N LEU A 225 1.95 22.00 21.78
CA LEU A 225 2.22 20.62 22.18
C LEU A 225 2.67 20.60 23.63
N THR A 226 2.00 19.81 24.46
CA THR A 226 2.41 19.52 25.83
C THR A 226 2.74 18.04 25.96
N LEU A 227 3.88 17.73 26.58
CA LEU A 227 4.34 16.36 26.83
C LEU A 227 4.38 16.08 28.33
N GLU A 228 3.75 15.00 28.75
CA GLU A 228 3.74 14.48 30.12
C GLU A 228 4.13 13.00 30.09
N GLY A 229 5.43 12.73 30.26
CA GLY A 229 5.98 11.39 30.04
C GLY A 229 5.76 10.92 28.61
N LYS A 230 5.04 9.82 28.44
CA LYS A 230 4.68 9.26 27.12
C LYS A 230 3.27 9.66 26.64
N LYS A 231 2.69 10.68 27.25
CA LYS A 231 1.43 11.28 26.83
C LYS A 231 1.68 12.63 26.16
N ALA A 232 1.05 12.87 25.02
CA ALA A 232 1.07 14.13 24.29
C ALA A 232 -0.32 14.75 24.27
N THR A 233 -0.41 16.06 24.51
CA THR A 233 -1.62 16.85 24.25
C THR A 233 -1.28 17.88 23.18
N ALA A 234 -1.95 17.82 22.05
CA ALA A 234 -1.74 18.70 20.90
C ALA A 234 -2.99 19.53 20.59
N VAL A 235 -2.78 20.81 20.27
CA VAL A 235 -3.84 21.72 19.86
C VAL A 235 -3.59 22.16 18.44
N TYR A 236 -4.63 22.14 17.60
CA TYR A 236 -4.57 22.50 16.17
C TYR A 236 -5.54 23.64 15.84
N ASN A 237 -5.16 24.44 14.84
CA ASN A 237 -6.05 25.37 14.14
C ASN A 237 -5.95 25.08 12.63
N SER A 238 -6.81 24.17 12.17
CA SER A 238 -6.67 23.62 10.82
C SER A 238 -7.63 24.28 9.83
N PRO A 239 -7.20 24.51 8.56
CA PRO A 239 -8.03 25.11 7.53
C PRO A 239 -9.11 24.17 6.98
N SER A 240 -9.07 22.88 7.35
CA SER A 240 -10.11 21.90 7.04
C SER A 240 -10.03 20.69 7.95
N ARG A 241 -11.12 19.91 7.98
CA ARG A 241 -11.18 18.62 8.67
C ARG A 241 -10.13 17.62 8.14
N GLU A 242 -9.99 17.51 6.83
CA GLU A 242 -8.99 16.63 6.22
C GLU A 242 -7.56 17.05 6.57
N ARG A 243 -7.29 18.36 6.58
CA ARG A 243 -5.98 18.88 6.96
C ARG A 243 -5.64 18.55 8.40
N LEU A 244 -6.59 18.71 9.34
CA LEU A 244 -6.43 18.32 10.75
C LEU A 244 -6.05 16.85 10.88
N LEU A 245 -6.79 15.97 10.21
CA LEU A 245 -6.57 14.52 10.20
C LEU A 245 -5.16 14.18 9.71
N LEU A 246 -4.72 14.78 8.61
CA LEU A 246 -3.41 14.51 8.00
C LEU A 246 -2.26 15.06 8.86
N ASP A 247 -2.40 16.30 9.38
CA ASP A 247 -1.41 16.88 10.29
C ASP A 247 -1.24 16.03 11.55
N PHE A 248 -2.35 15.67 12.19
CA PHE A 248 -2.36 14.83 13.39
C PHE A 248 -1.70 13.47 13.16
N SER A 249 -1.99 12.85 12.01
CA SER A 249 -1.39 11.56 11.62
C SER A 249 0.11 11.66 11.39
N CYS A 250 0.57 12.71 10.72
CA CYS A 250 1.98 12.91 10.42
C CYS A 250 2.79 13.31 11.67
N ASP A 251 2.21 14.11 12.56
CA ASP A 251 2.90 14.58 13.76
C ASP A 251 3.12 13.47 14.79
N PHE A 252 2.18 12.51 14.88
CA PHE A 252 2.22 11.50 15.94
C PHE A 252 2.40 10.07 15.44
N GLY A 253 2.14 9.78 14.16
CA GLY A 253 2.19 8.43 13.62
C GLY A 253 3.53 7.73 13.85
N LYS A 254 4.65 8.37 13.51
CA LYS A 254 6.00 7.84 13.75
C LYS A 254 6.27 7.63 15.23
N ARG A 255 5.98 8.62 16.06
CA ARG A 255 6.24 8.58 17.51
C ARG A 255 5.48 7.44 18.21
N LEU A 256 4.29 7.12 17.72
CA LEU A 256 3.50 5.97 18.18
C LEU A 256 4.06 4.65 17.66
N LEU A 257 4.41 4.56 16.37
CA LEU A 257 5.06 3.38 15.78
C LEU A 257 6.36 3.00 16.52
N ASP A 258 7.18 4.00 16.83
CA ASP A 258 8.47 3.84 17.50
C ASP A 258 8.35 3.72 19.02
N LYS A 259 7.11 3.70 19.55
CA LYS A 259 6.81 3.57 21.00
C LYS A 259 7.39 4.70 21.87
N GLU A 260 7.63 5.87 21.28
CA GLU A 260 8.00 7.08 22.01
C GLU A 260 6.82 7.64 22.80
N LEU A 261 5.60 7.45 22.30
CA LEU A 261 4.35 7.84 22.96
C LEU A 261 3.44 6.62 23.16
N ASP A 262 2.67 6.66 24.23
CA ASP A 262 1.64 5.67 24.56
C ASP A 262 0.22 6.24 24.46
N GLU A 263 0.09 7.58 24.56
CA GLU A 263 -1.20 8.29 24.50
C GLU A 263 -1.05 9.64 23.78
N VAL A 264 -2.06 9.97 22.98
CA VAL A 264 -2.17 11.30 22.34
C VAL A 264 -3.56 11.86 22.58
N VAL A 265 -3.66 13.13 22.95
CA VAL A 265 -4.90 13.88 23.13
C VAL A 265 -4.97 14.99 22.08
N LEU A 266 -6.02 14.95 21.28
CA LEU A 266 -6.30 15.94 20.24
C LEU A 266 -7.24 17.01 20.76
N LYS A 267 -6.90 18.28 20.52
CA LYS A 267 -7.74 19.46 20.79
C LYS A 267 -7.61 20.46 19.63
N GLY A 268 -8.50 21.42 19.53
CA GLY A 268 -8.38 22.53 18.60
C GLY A 268 -9.63 22.81 17.81
N THR A 269 -9.43 23.41 16.63
CA THR A 269 -10.50 23.81 15.71
C THR A 269 -10.13 23.46 14.28
N TYR A 270 -11.13 23.35 13.43
CA TYR A 270 -11.00 23.26 11.97
C TYR A 270 -12.09 24.09 11.29
N ILE A 271 -11.90 24.38 10.01
CA ILE A 271 -12.88 25.10 9.22
C ILE A 271 -13.70 24.10 8.40
N GLU A 272 -15.03 24.17 8.52
CA GLU A 272 -15.97 23.41 7.69
C GLU A 272 -16.29 24.12 6.37
N GLU A 273 -16.99 23.42 5.49
CA GLU A 273 -17.57 24.00 4.27
C GLU A 273 -18.46 25.19 4.64
N GLY A 274 -18.22 26.37 4.04
CA GLY A 274 -18.91 27.61 4.40
C GLY A 274 -18.12 28.54 5.32
N ASN A 275 -16.85 28.21 5.63
CA ASN A 275 -15.93 28.99 6.50
C ASN A 275 -16.36 29.08 7.99
N GLU A 276 -17.17 28.14 8.47
CA GLU A 276 -17.50 28.04 9.89
C GLU A 276 -16.34 27.41 10.67
N ILE A 277 -15.94 28.05 11.77
CA ILE A 277 -14.92 27.52 12.67
C ILE A 277 -15.59 26.54 13.63
N THR A 278 -15.23 25.27 13.49
CA THR A 278 -15.79 24.17 14.29
C THR A 278 -14.79 23.71 15.34
N LEU A 279 -15.24 23.60 16.59
CA LEU A 279 -14.43 23.03 17.67
C LEU A 279 -14.32 21.52 17.49
N VAL A 280 -13.14 20.96 17.69
CA VAL A 280 -12.94 19.51 17.80
C VAL A 280 -13.61 19.06 19.12
N ASP A 281 -14.79 18.48 19.00
CA ASP A 281 -15.51 17.92 20.14
C ASP A 281 -14.85 16.63 20.66
N SER A 282 -15.32 16.15 21.81
CA SER A 282 -14.73 14.97 22.46
C SER A 282 -14.96 13.67 21.67
N GLU A 283 -16.04 13.56 20.93
CA GLU A 283 -16.38 12.37 20.13
C GLU A 283 -15.46 12.28 18.90
N TYR A 284 -15.31 13.36 18.16
CA TYR A 284 -14.43 13.41 17.01
C TYR A 284 -12.96 13.30 17.41
N ALA A 285 -12.53 13.92 18.51
CA ALA A 285 -11.18 13.77 19.05
C ALA A 285 -10.87 12.30 19.43
N ALA A 286 -11.80 11.62 20.08
CA ALA A 286 -11.67 10.22 20.44
C ALA A 286 -11.60 9.34 19.19
N TYR A 287 -12.49 9.58 18.21
CA TYR A 287 -12.49 8.86 16.93
C TYR A 287 -11.15 8.96 16.20
N LEU A 288 -10.63 10.18 16.00
CA LEU A 288 -9.33 10.37 15.32
C LEU A 288 -8.17 9.76 16.09
N THR A 289 -8.20 9.86 17.42
CA THR A 289 -7.18 9.25 18.29
C THR A 289 -7.20 7.72 18.17
N ASP A 290 -8.37 7.10 18.18
CA ASP A 290 -8.52 5.66 18.04
C ASP A 290 -8.06 5.17 16.66
N GLU A 291 -8.44 5.87 15.57
CA GLU A 291 -7.96 5.57 14.22
C GLU A 291 -6.42 5.67 14.13
N LEU A 292 -5.84 6.72 14.71
CA LEU A 292 -4.39 6.90 14.74
C LEU A 292 -3.68 5.80 15.54
N MET A 293 -4.20 5.46 16.74
CA MET A 293 -3.64 4.40 17.58
C MET A 293 -3.70 3.04 16.89
N GLN A 294 -4.78 2.75 16.16
CA GLN A 294 -4.90 1.51 15.40
C GLN A 294 -3.98 1.51 14.16
N ALA A 295 -3.88 2.62 13.43
CA ALA A 295 -2.98 2.77 12.29
C ALA A 295 -1.50 2.64 12.70
N ALA A 296 -1.13 3.13 13.89
CA ALA A 296 0.19 2.96 14.49
C ALA A 296 0.37 1.63 15.26
N ARG A 297 -0.60 0.74 15.19
CA ARG A 297 -0.60 -0.59 15.83
C ARG A 297 -0.38 -0.59 17.34
N ARG A 298 -0.87 0.45 18.00
CA ARG A 298 -0.76 0.62 19.47
C ARG A 298 -1.97 0.05 20.21
N ARG A 299 -3.16 0.18 19.61
CA ARG A 299 -4.41 -0.30 20.18
C ARG A 299 -5.40 -0.65 19.08
N PHE A 300 -6.13 -1.75 19.23
CA PHE A 300 -7.15 -2.20 18.30
C PHE A 300 -8.51 -2.13 18.99
N TYR A 301 -9.40 -1.28 18.52
CA TYR A 301 -10.74 -1.08 19.05
C TYR A 301 -11.84 -1.58 18.10
N ARG A 302 -11.49 -1.86 16.86
CA ARG A 302 -12.33 -2.49 15.84
C ARG A 302 -11.50 -3.49 15.02
N PRO A 303 -12.12 -4.29 14.13
CA PRO A 303 -11.35 -5.10 13.19
C PRO A 303 -10.36 -4.28 12.39
N GLU A 304 -9.22 -4.87 12.09
CA GLU A 304 -8.35 -4.35 11.04
C GLU A 304 -8.86 -4.82 9.69
N TYR A 305 -8.93 -3.92 8.72
CA TYR A 305 -9.36 -4.26 7.38
C TYR A 305 -8.20 -4.16 6.41
N ILE A 306 -8.09 -5.19 5.54
CA ILE A 306 -7.19 -5.24 4.41
C ILE A 306 -8.06 -5.21 3.16
N ALA A 307 -8.19 -4.07 2.50
CA ALA A 307 -9.03 -3.92 1.32
C ALA A 307 -8.23 -3.41 0.13
N CYS A 308 -8.22 -4.18 -0.97
CA CYS A 308 -7.46 -3.77 -2.14
C CYS A 308 -8.08 -2.51 -2.77
N PRO A 309 -7.26 -1.66 -3.43
CA PRO A 309 -7.76 -0.41 -4.03
C PRO A 309 -8.55 -0.61 -5.33
N GLY A 310 -8.73 -1.87 -5.75
CA GLY A 310 -9.29 -2.20 -7.06
C GLY A 310 -8.28 -2.05 -8.21
N CYS A 311 -8.53 -2.77 -9.28
CA CYS A 311 -7.80 -2.67 -10.54
C CYS A 311 -8.64 -3.31 -11.66
N GLY A 312 -8.14 -3.36 -12.90
CA GLY A 312 -8.84 -4.02 -14.01
C GLY A 312 -9.16 -5.51 -13.83
N ARG A 313 -8.76 -6.12 -12.72
CA ARG A 313 -9.09 -7.50 -12.33
C ARG A 313 -10.18 -7.61 -11.27
N THR A 314 -10.68 -6.47 -10.77
CA THR A 314 -11.76 -6.45 -9.77
C THR A 314 -13.04 -7.00 -10.39
N MET A 315 -13.70 -7.92 -9.69
CA MET A 315 -14.79 -8.74 -10.22
C MET A 315 -16.18 -8.32 -9.72
N TYR A 316 -16.26 -7.30 -8.85
CA TYR A 316 -17.50 -6.79 -8.25
C TYR A 316 -17.31 -5.33 -7.80
N ASN A 317 -18.37 -4.68 -7.31
CA ASN A 317 -18.24 -3.33 -6.73
C ASN A 317 -17.55 -3.42 -5.37
N LEU A 318 -16.22 -3.25 -5.40
CA LEU A 318 -15.35 -3.47 -4.25
C LEU A 318 -15.64 -2.49 -3.10
N GLU A 319 -15.83 -1.21 -3.40
CA GLU A 319 -16.06 -0.18 -2.38
C GLU A 319 -17.38 -0.41 -1.63
N SER A 320 -18.48 -0.63 -2.35
CA SER A 320 -19.78 -0.88 -1.74
C SER A 320 -19.76 -2.15 -0.88
N THR A 321 -19.17 -3.24 -1.38
CA THR A 321 -19.02 -4.50 -0.64
C THR A 321 -18.17 -4.32 0.60
N PHE A 322 -17.05 -3.61 0.47
CA PHE A 322 -16.18 -3.30 1.61
C PHE A 322 -16.91 -2.52 2.70
N ASN A 323 -17.69 -1.51 2.33
CA ASN A 323 -18.48 -0.73 3.27
C ASN A 323 -19.53 -1.59 4.01
N VAL A 324 -20.18 -2.54 3.32
CA VAL A 324 -21.13 -3.47 3.95
C VAL A 324 -20.42 -4.43 4.91
N VAL A 325 -19.30 -5.02 4.48
CA VAL A 325 -18.47 -5.89 5.35
C VAL A 325 -18.04 -5.12 6.60
N LYS A 326 -17.45 -3.93 6.43
CA LYS A 326 -17.00 -3.06 7.53
C LYS A 326 -18.12 -2.76 8.53
N LYS A 327 -19.31 -2.39 8.04
CA LYS A 327 -20.48 -2.09 8.88
C LYS A 327 -20.93 -3.32 9.68
N ARG A 328 -20.99 -4.49 9.03
CA ARG A 328 -21.52 -5.72 9.62
C ARG A 328 -20.56 -6.42 10.57
N THR A 329 -19.25 -6.15 10.46
CA THR A 329 -18.21 -6.78 11.27
C THR A 329 -17.58 -5.85 12.31
N SER A 330 -18.01 -4.59 12.41
CA SER A 330 -17.39 -3.55 13.25
C SER A 330 -17.25 -3.93 14.73
N HIS A 331 -18.06 -4.85 15.23
CA HIS A 331 -18.05 -5.36 16.61
C HIS A 331 -16.96 -6.41 16.88
N LEU A 332 -16.32 -6.97 15.85
CA LEU A 332 -15.34 -8.07 15.94
C LEU A 332 -13.94 -7.55 16.25
N LYS A 333 -13.71 -7.06 17.47
CA LYS A 333 -12.42 -6.47 17.86
C LYS A 333 -11.27 -7.48 17.76
N GLY A 334 -10.10 -6.99 17.35
CA GLY A 334 -8.86 -7.77 17.28
C GLY A 334 -8.77 -8.74 16.09
N MET A 335 -9.78 -8.79 15.22
CA MET A 335 -9.80 -9.62 14.03
C MET A 335 -9.28 -8.84 12.82
N VAL A 336 -8.61 -9.52 11.90
CA VAL A 336 -8.17 -8.97 10.61
C VAL A 336 -9.03 -9.55 9.49
N ILE A 337 -9.77 -8.70 8.78
CA ILE A 337 -10.70 -9.09 7.71
C ILE A 337 -10.25 -8.50 6.39
N ALA A 338 -10.04 -9.37 5.40
CA ALA A 338 -9.64 -8.95 4.05
C ALA A 338 -10.84 -8.92 3.09
N VAL A 339 -10.88 -7.89 2.22
CA VAL A 339 -11.84 -7.77 1.11
C VAL A 339 -11.05 -7.53 -0.17
N MET A 340 -10.98 -8.57 -1.02
CA MET A 340 -10.12 -8.61 -2.20
C MET A 340 -10.93 -8.72 -3.47
N GLY A 341 -10.65 -7.85 -4.43
CA GLY A 341 -11.37 -7.78 -5.70
C GLY A 341 -11.20 -8.98 -6.61
N CYS A 342 -10.14 -9.80 -6.44
CA CYS A 342 -9.88 -10.98 -7.28
C CYS A 342 -8.98 -12.01 -6.60
N ILE A 343 -9.05 -13.27 -7.11
CA ILE A 343 -8.22 -14.40 -6.62
C ILE A 343 -6.74 -14.31 -7.04
N VAL A 344 -6.38 -13.43 -7.97
CA VAL A 344 -5.02 -13.40 -8.55
C VAL A 344 -3.99 -12.95 -7.51
N ASN A 345 -4.21 -11.84 -6.84
CA ASN A 345 -3.34 -11.33 -5.79
C ASN A 345 -3.94 -11.46 -4.38
N GLY A 346 -5.26 -11.54 -4.30
CA GLY A 346 -6.00 -11.52 -3.04
C GLY A 346 -5.45 -12.46 -1.97
N PRO A 347 -5.33 -13.78 -2.26
CA PRO A 347 -4.82 -14.75 -1.26
C PRO A 347 -3.40 -14.46 -0.77
N GLY A 348 -2.55 -13.85 -1.59
CA GLY A 348 -1.22 -13.41 -1.18
C GLY A 348 -1.27 -12.17 -0.29
N GLU A 349 -1.98 -11.13 -0.74
CA GLU A 349 -1.99 -9.82 -0.08
C GLU A 349 -2.77 -9.81 1.24
N MET A 350 -3.67 -10.78 1.45
CA MET A 350 -4.39 -10.99 2.71
C MET A 350 -3.72 -12.00 3.65
N ALA A 351 -2.42 -12.27 3.48
CA ALA A 351 -1.70 -13.31 4.23
C ALA A 351 -1.81 -13.19 5.76
N ASP A 352 -2.00 -11.98 6.27
CA ASP A 352 -2.15 -11.66 7.70
C ASP A 352 -3.63 -11.59 8.14
N ALA A 353 -4.58 -11.85 7.25
CA ALA A 353 -5.99 -11.81 7.59
C ALA A 353 -6.46 -13.12 8.25
N ASP A 354 -7.31 -12.99 9.28
CA ASP A 354 -8.01 -14.14 9.86
C ASP A 354 -9.06 -14.68 8.90
N TRP A 355 -9.77 -13.76 8.23
CA TRP A 355 -10.81 -14.07 7.26
C TRP A 355 -10.69 -13.23 6.00
N GLY A 356 -11.07 -13.79 4.85
CA GLY A 356 -11.02 -13.10 3.56
C GLY A 356 -12.28 -13.32 2.72
N TYR A 357 -12.74 -12.24 2.09
CA TYR A 357 -13.77 -12.18 1.06
C TYR A 357 -13.08 -11.89 -0.27
N VAL A 358 -13.10 -12.83 -1.21
CA VAL A 358 -12.27 -12.75 -2.43
C VAL A 358 -13.12 -13.00 -3.66
N GLY A 359 -13.18 -12.04 -4.61
CA GLY A 359 -13.94 -12.18 -5.86
C GLY A 359 -13.35 -13.25 -6.79
N GLU A 360 -14.22 -14.09 -7.35
CA GLU A 360 -13.87 -15.12 -8.35
C GLU A 360 -14.33 -14.76 -9.76
N GLY A 361 -15.22 -13.77 -9.90
CA GLY A 361 -15.90 -13.40 -11.14
C GLY A 361 -17.25 -14.08 -11.31
N ASN A 362 -18.01 -13.67 -12.33
CA ASN A 362 -19.36 -14.17 -12.63
C ASN A 362 -20.34 -14.11 -11.43
N GLY A 363 -20.22 -13.08 -10.56
CA GLY A 363 -21.05 -12.94 -9.37
C GLY A 363 -20.75 -13.96 -8.26
N MET A 364 -19.57 -14.56 -8.29
CA MET A 364 -19.12 -15.56 -7.31
C MET A 364 -17.97 -15.06 -6.47
N VAL A 365 -17.89 -15.54 -5.24
CA VAL A 365 -16.92 -15.20 -4.20
C VAL A 365 -16.39 -16.45 -3.52
N SER A 366 -15.11 -16.42 -3.15
CA SER A 366 -14.51 -17.38 -2.20
C SER A 366 -14.37 -16.76 -0.82
N ILE A 367 -14.64 -17.53 0.22
CA ILE A 367 -14.37 -17.17 1.61
C ILE A 367 -13.14 -17.96 2.09
N TYR A 368 -12.22 -17.24 2.70
CA TYR A 368 -10.95 -17.78 3.19
C TYR A 368 -10.86 -17.67 4.72
N LYS A 369 -10.20 -18.66 5.33
CA LYS A 369 -9.68 -18.59 6.70
C LYS A 369 -8.16 -18.57 6.61
N GLY A 370 -7.54 -17.44 6.95
CA GLY A 370 -6.13 -17.23 6.62
C GLY A 370 -5.89 -17.33 5.10
N LYS A 371 -4.97 -18.19 4.69
CA LYS A 371 -4.65 -18.45 3.27
C LYS A 371 -5.47 -19.57 2.65
N THR A 372 -6.33 -20.27 3.41
CA THR A 372 -7.05 -21.45 2.96
C THR A 372 -8.47 -21.10 2.56
N PRO A 373 -8.92 -21.40 1.33
CA PRO A 373 -10.31 -21.24 0.96
C PRO A 373 -11.17 -22.26 1.70
N VAL A 374 -12.15 -21.77 2.45
CA VAL A 374 -13.10 -22.64 3.20
C VAL A 374 -14.44 -22.78 2.48
N LEU A 375 -14.83 -21.78 1.71
CA LEU A 375 -15.95 -21.87 0.77
C LEU A 375 -15.53 -21.28 -0.58
N ARG A 376 -15.98 -21.91 -1.67
CA ARG A 376 -15.78 -21.44 -3.04
C ARG A 376 -17.10 -21.34 -3.77
N HIS A 377 -17.12 -20.52 -4.82
CA HIS A 377 -18.29 -20.34 -5.67
C HIS A 377 -19.57 -19.97 -4.91
N VAL A 378 -19.43 -19.11 -3.88
CA VAL A 378 -20.55 -18.57 -3.12
C VAL A 378 -21.14 -17.40 -3.92
N PRO A 379 -22.47 -17.36 -4.16
CA PRO A 379 -23.08 -16.19 -4.76
C PRO A 379 -22.78 -14.91 -3.98
N GLU A 380 -22.43 -13.83 -4.65
CA GLU A 380 -22.10 -12.55 -4.01
C GLU A 380 -23.21 -12.08 -3.05
N THR A 381 -24.47 -12.33 -3.40
CA THR A 381 -25.63 -11.98 -2.58
C THR A 381 -25.71 -12.68 -1.22
N GLU A 382 -25.06 -13.85 -1.08
CA GLU A 382 -25.04 -14.65 0.15
C GLU A 382 -23.70 -14.61 0.86
N ALA A 383 -22.65 -14.15 0.18
CA ALA A 383 -21.27 -14.32 0.63
C ALA A 383 -20.96 -13.61 1.96
N ILE A 384 -21.55 -12.42 2.20
CA ILE A 384 -21.35 -11.70 3.47
C ILE A 384 -22.03 -12.42 4.63
N ASP A 385 -23.22 -12.98 4.42
CA ASP A 385 -23.91 -13.76 5.44
C ASP A 385 -23.15 -15.04 5.78
N LYS A 386 -22.62 -15.73 4.75
CA LYS A 386 -21.77 -16.91 4.93
C LYS A 386 -20.46 -16.60 5.64
N LEU A 387 -19.83 -15.47 5.35
CA LEU A 387 -18.65 -15.00 6.06
C LEU A 387 -18.95 -14.82 7.56
N LEU A 388 -20.04 -14.13 7.89
CA LEU A 388 -20.44 -13.91 9.30
C LEU A 388 -20.82 -15.19 10.02
N GLU A 389 -21.51 -16.12 9.33
CA GLU A 389 -21.83 -17.44 9.86
C GLU A 389 -20.56 -18.21 10.25
N LEU A 390 -19.56 -18.24 9.35
CA LEU A 390 -18.29 -18.91 9.59
C LEU A 390 -17.46 -18.25 10.72
N ILE A 391 -17.45 -16.92 10.79
CA ILE A 391 -16.78 -16.17 11.87
C ILE A 391 -17.39 -16.49 13.23
N SER A 392 -18.71 -16.72 13.28
CA SER A 392 -19.46 -16.98 14.51
C SER A 392 -19.37 -18.43 14.98
N GLN A 393 -18.87 -19.34 14.15
CA GLN A 393 -18.66 -20.74 14.53
C GLN A 393 -17.41 -20.88 15.40
N PRO A 394 -17.48 -21.59 16.53
CA PRO A 394 -16.36 -21.74 17.46
C PRO A 394 -15.14 -22.48 16.89
#